data_aeaeba19a0537d00f7aeb12643ce15be
#
_entry.id   aeaeba19a0537d00f7aeb12643ce15be
#
_cell.length_a   1.000
_cell.length_b   1.000
_cell.length_c   1.000
_cell.angle_alpha   90.00
_cell.angle_beta   90.00
_cell.angle_gamma   90.00
#
_symmetry.space_group_name_H-M   'P 1'
#
loop_
_entity.id
_entity.type
_entity.pdbx_description
1 polymer ?
#
loop_
_entity_poly.entity_id
_entity_poly.type
_entity_poly.pdbx_seq_one_letter_code
_entity_poly.pdbx_strand_id
1 'polypeptide(L)'
;KLDNKLSIVWDCGNGVAGPVIDKLIEFLSGEHEVLFSDVDGNFPNHHPDPTIEKNLEELITRVREKNADLGIAFDGDGDRIGIIDDLGNILWGDQLLAILAEDVLSEQPGATIIGDVKASQGLFDRIAALGGKPLMWKTGHSLIKNKMKEVNAPLAGEMSGHIFFNDRYYGFDDAIYAAIRLIDVVNRQGRKLSSIRSALPSVINTPELRLPCEGKNKFSMIEHVKEILREYKDVEICDIDGVRVSSKQGWWLIRASNTQEIIVARCEATSTEYLENVKAQLKEVLQKIQLPYPQF
;
A
#
# COMPACT_ATOMS: atom_id res chain seq x y z
N LYS A 1 22.47 10.67 -13.54
CA LYS A 1 22.40 9.51 -14.46
C LYS A 1 22.30 8.27 -13.60
N LEU A 2 21.26 7.49 -13.82
CA LEU A 2 21.14 6.15 -13.24
C LEU A 2 22.13 5.25 -14.02
N ASP A 3 23.29 4.97 -13.43
CA ASP A 3 24.38 4.26 -14.12
C ASP A 3 24.21 2.73 -14.14
N ASN A 4 23.27 2.18 -13.37
CA ASN A 4 22.96 0.76 -13.38
C ASN A 4 21.86 0.45 -14.40
N LYS A 5 22.06 -0.60 -15.16
CA LYS A 5 21.15 -1.05 -16.21
C LYS A 5 20.17 -2.06 -15.60
N LEU A 6 19.06 -1.59 -15.05
CA LEU A 6 17.98 -2.46 -14.60
C LEU A 6 17.14 -2.94 -15.78
N SER A 7 16.69 -4.19 -15.71
CA SER A 7 15.65 -4.74 -16.57
C SER A 7 14.29 -4.55 -15.88
N ILE A 8 13.38 -3.82 -16.52
CA ILE A 8 12.09 -3.43 -15.92
C ILE A 8 10.94 -3.75 -16.86
N VAL A 9 9.91 -4.40 -16.34
CA VAL A 9 8.64 -4.59 -17.04
C VAL A 9 7.63 -3.58 -16.49
N TRP A 10 7.01 -2.81 -17.37
CA TRP A 10 5.99 -1.80 -17.05
C TRP A 10 4.63 -2.30 -17.50
N ASP A 11 3.63 -2.20 -16.66
CA ASP A 11 2.25 -2.53 -16.98
C ASP A 11 1.37 -1.26 -16.83
N CYS A 12 0.96 -0.72 -17.96
CA CYS A 12 0.14 0.49 -18.01
C CYS A 12 -1.37 0.19 -18.02
N GLY A 13 -1.78 -1.08 -18.08
CA GLY A 13 -3.17 -1.53 -18.00
C GLY A 13 -4.12 -0.82 -18.97
N ASN A 14 -3.63 -0.36 -20.12
CA ASN A 14 -4.35 0.51 -21.06
C ASN A 14 -4.81 1.86 -20.47
N GLY A 15 -4.21 2.28 -19.35
CA GLY A 15 -4.44 3.56 -18.69
C GLY A 15 -3.64 4.71 -19.29
N VAL A 16 -3.81 5.90 -18.72
CA VAL A 16 -3.17 7.14 -19.23
C VAL A 16 -1.66 7.20 -18.98
N ALA A 17 -1.12 6.31 -18.14
CA ALA A 17 0.33 6.21 -17.91
C ALA A 17 1.10 5.77 -19.16
N GLY A 18 0.51 4.98 -20.07
CA GLY A 18 1.16 4.39 -21.23
C GLY A 18 1.98 5.35 -22.06
N PRO A 19 1.40 6.41 -22.64
CA PRO A 19 2.15 7.37 -23.48
C PRO A 19 3.26 8.12 -22.73
N VAL A 20 3.16 8.23 -21.41
CA VAL A 20 4.19 8.85 -20.56
C VAL A 20 5.35 7.87 -20.37
N ILE A 21 5.04 6.60 -20.08
CA ILE A 21 6.07 5.56 -19.89
C ILE A 21 6.83 5.30 -21.17
N ASP A 22 6.16 5.23 -22.34
CA ASP A 22 6.82 5.06 -23.65
C ASP A 22 7.87 6.14 -23.91
N LYS A 23 7.62 7.39 -23.49
CA LYS A 23 8.59 8.47 -23.57
C LYS A 23 9.65 8.43 -22.48
N LEU A 24 9.26 8.04 -21.26
CA LEU A 24 10.14 8.02 -20.09
C LEU A 24 11.28 7.03 -20.27
N ILE A 25 10.98 5.84 -20.82
CA ILE A 25 11.99 4.78 -21.01
C ILE A 25 13.11 5.20 -21.99
N GLU A 26 12.88 6.16 -22.89
CA GLU A 26 13.92 6.71 -23.76
C GLU A 26 15.04 7.44 -22.98
N PHE A 27 14.75 7.90 -21.76
CA PHE A 27 15.68 8.61 -20.89
C PHE A 27 16.28 7.72 -19.78
N LEU A 28 15.76 6.49 -19.62
CA LEU A 28 16.25 5.53 -18.64
C LEU A 28 17.31 4.62 -19.28
N SER A 29 18.29 4.20 -18.48
CA SER A 29 19.26 3.20 -18.88
C SER A 29 18.75 1.81 -18.48
N GLY A 30 19.00 0.80 -19.31
CA GLY A 30 18.62 -0.57 -19.02
C GLY A 30 17.74 -1.18 -20.10
N GLU A 31 17.08 -2.27 -19.76
CA GLU A 31 16.14 -2.97 -20.63
C GLU A 31 14.72 -2.71 -20.16
N HIS A 32 13.86 -2.26 -21.05
CA HIS A 32 12.48 -1.92 -20.70
C HIS A 32 11.50 -2.63 -21.63
N GLU A 33 10.51 -3.28 -21.05
CA GLU A 33 9.35 -3.81 -21.77
C GLU A 33 8.10 -3.13 -21.23
N VAL A 34 7.25 -2.60 -22.12
CA VAL A 34 5.99 -1.93 -21.74
C VAL A 34 4.81 -2.78 -22.20
N LEU A 35 3.97 -3.16 -21.27
CA LEU A 35 2.73 -3.88 -21.50
C LEU A 35 1.57 -2.87 -21.54
N PHE A 36 0.65 -3.06 -22.48
CA PHE A 36 -0.63 -2.35 -22.57
C PHE A 36 -0.50 -0.82 -22.52
N SER A 37 0.47 -0.25 -23.30
CA SER A 37 0.70 1.20 -23.34
C SER A 37 -0.36 2.00 -24.11
N ASP A 38 -1.08 1.36 -25.04
CA ASP A 38 -2.18 2.00 -25.77
C ASP A 38 -3.34 2.36 -24.84
N VAL A 39 -3.76 3.62 -24.83
CA VAL A 39 -4.86 4.08 -23.98
C VAL A 39 -6.20 3.59 -24.51
N ASP A 40 -6.90 2.75 -23.75
CA ASP A 40 -8.24 2.26 -24.08
C ASP A 40 -9.11 2.17 -22.80
N GLY A 41 -10.10 3.05 -22.70
CA GLY A 41 -11.03 3.08 -21.56
C GLY A 41 -11.92 1.84 -21.39
N ASN A 42 -11.87 0.87 -22.32
CA ASN A 42 -12.53 -0.43 -22.15
C ASN A 42 -11.64 -1.45 -21.40
N PHE A 43 -10.34 -1.15 -21.21
CA PHE A 43 -9.37 -1.99 -20.51
C PHE A 43 -9.38 -3.46 -20.99
N PRO A 44 -9.06 -3.71 -22.27
CA PRO A 44 -9.33 -5.01 -22.92
C PRO A 44 -8.46 -6.15 -22.35
N ASN A 45 -7.35 -5.87 -21.68
CA ASN A 45 -6.44 -6.88 -21.14
C ASN A 45 -6.80 -7.26 -19.71
N HIS A 46 -6.77 -6.29 -18.80
CA HIS A 46 -7.21 -6.43 -17.42
C HIS A 46 -7.67 -5.07 -16.86
N HIS A 47 -8.44 -5.09 -15.78
CA HIS A 47 -8.81 -3.85 -15.10
C HIS A 47 -7.56 -3.24 -14.44
N PRO A 48 -7.22 -1.96 -14.68
CA PRO A 48 -6.01 -1.34 -14.15
C PRO A 48 -6.18 -0.96 -12.67
N ASP A 49 -6.12 -1.96 -11.81
CA ASP A 49 -6.15 -1.83 -10.35
C ASP A 49 -5.04 -2.70 -9.75
N PRO A 50 -3.89 -2.11 -9.39
CA PRO A 50 -2.74 -2.83 -8.86
C PRO A 50 -2.93 -3.36 -7.42
N THR A 51 -4.06 -3.07 -6.79
CA THR A 51 -4.40 -3.63 -5.47
C THR A 51 -4.98 -5.04 -5.55
N ILE A 52 -5.29 -5.52 -6.76
CA ILE A 52 -5.88 -6.84 -7.02
C ILE A 52 -4.83 -7.74 -7.67
N GLU A 53 -4.40 -8.79 -6.96
CA GLU A 53 -3.35 -9.71 -7.39
C GLU A 53 -3.61 -10.29 -8.80
N LYS A 54 -4.87 -10.64 -9.09
CA LYS A 54 -5.27 -11.16 -10.41
C LYS A 54 -4.91 -10.22 -11.56
N ASN A 55 -4.97 -8.92 -11.35
CA ASN A 55 -4.64 -7.92 -12.38
C ASN A 55 -3.12 -7.80 -12.60
N LEU A 56 -2.30 -8.39 -11.74
CA LEU A 56 -0.84 -8.38 -11.82
C LEU A 56 -0.26 -9.69 -12.40
N GLU A 57 -1.09 -10.69 -12.70
CA GLU A 57 -0.63 -12.03 -13.12
C GLU A 57 0.26 -11.98 -14.37
N GLU A 58 -0.08 -11.14 -15.36
CA GLU A 58 0.71 -11.02 -16.58
C GLU A 58 2.03 -10.31 -16.32
N LEU A 59 2.02 -9.24 -15.55
CA LEU A 59 3.25 -8.56 -15.12
C LEU A 59 4.17 -9.51 -14.35
N ILE A 60 3.63 -10.28 -13.39
CA ILE A 60 4.39 -11.29 -12.62
C ILE A 60 5.01 -12.34 -13.56
N THR A 61 4.23 -12.84 -14.50
CA THR A 61 4.69 -13.84 -15.48
C THR A 61 5.83 -13.26 -16.31
N ARG A 62 5.69 -12.03 -16.79
CA ARG A 62 6.68 -11.40 -17.65
C ARG A 62 7.97 -11.06 -16.90
N VAL A 63 7.89 -10.61 -15.65
CA VAL A 63 9.06 -10.40 -14.78
C VAL A 63 9.87 -11.69 -14.66
N ARG A 64 9.20 -12.82 -14.42
CA ARG A 64 9.86 -14.13 -14.30
C ARG A 64 10.46 -14.62 -15.61
N GLU A 65 9.73 -14.53 -16.71
CA GLU A 65 10.20 -14.96 -18.05
C GLU A 65 11.43 -14.18 -18.51
N LYS A 66 11.46 -12.88 -18.24
CA LYS A 66 12.56 -11.99 -18.61
C LYS A 66 13.71 -11.99 -17.61
N ASN A 67 13.54 -12.58 -16.43
CA ASN A 67 14.43 -12.41 -15.29
C ASN A 67 14.65 -10.92 -14.99
N ALA A 68 13.59 -10.11 -15.08
CA ALA A 68 13.65 -8.68 -14.86
C ALA A 68 13.95 -8.36 -13.39
N ASP A 69 14.58 -7.21 -13.13
CA ASP A 69 14.91 -6.77 -11.78
C ASP A 69 13.68 -6.32 -10.99
N LEU A 70 12.67 -5.80 -11.71
CA LEU A 70 11.36 -5.43 -11.12
C LEU A 70 10.28 -5.27 -12.20
N GLY A 71 9.02 -5.38 -11.77
CA GLY A 71 7.82 -5.02 -12.50
C GLY A 71 7.12 -3.85 -11.84
N ILE A 72 6.54 -2.95 -12.64
CA ILE A 72 5.83 -1.76 -12.19
C ILE A 72 4.48 -1.68 -12.89
N ALA A 73 3.40 -1.69 -12.12
CA ALA A 73 2.04 -1.53 -12.61
C ALA A 73 1.45 -0.18 -12.21
N PHE A 74 0.58 0.35 -13.05
CA PHE A 74 -0.16 1.58 -12.80
C PHE A 74 -1.67 1.32 -12.84
N ASP A 75 -2.43 2.16 -12.16
CA ASP A 75 -3.87 2.18 -12.35
C ASP A 75 -4.31 3.07 -13.54
N GLY A 76 -5.62 3.18 -13.74
CA GLY A 76 -6.17 3.80 -14.95
C GLY A 76 -5.79 5.26 -15.17
N ASP A 77 -5.63 6.04 -14.12
CA ASP A 77 -5.25 7.46 -14.16
C ASP A 77 -3.81 7.74 -13.68
N GLY A 78 -3.07 6.68 -13.30
CA GLY A 78 -1.64 6.74 -13.03
C GLY A 78 -1.28 7.36 -11.69
N ASP A 79 -2.19 7.34 -10.72
CA ASP A 79 -1.95 7.85 -9.36
C ASP A 79 -1.66 6.73 -8.34
N ARG A 80 -1.89 5.44 -8.69
CA ARG A 80 -1.53 4.26 -7.89
C ARG A 80 -0.50 3.39 -8.57
N ILE A 81 0.43 2.87 -7.76
CA ILE A 81 1.52 2.01 -8.21
C ILE A 81 1.45 0.63 -7.55
N GLY A 82 1.68 -0.41 -8.34
CA GLY A 82 1.95 -1.78 -7.91
C GLY A 82 3.36 -2.18 -8.28
N ILE A 83 4.05 -2.91 -7.41
CA ILE A 83 5.44 -3.32 -7.62
C ILE A 83 5.57 -4.83 -7.51
N ILE A 84 6.33 -5.41 -8.42
CA ILE A 84 6.73 -6.83 -8.42
C ILE A 84 8.25 -6.90 -8.25
N ASP A 85 8.73 -7.74 -7.33
CA ASP A 85 10.16 -7.97 -7.15
C ASP A 85 10.73 -8.94 -8.21
N ASP A 86 12.05 -9.09 -8.24
CA ASP A 86 12.80 -9.95 -9.19
C ASP A 86 12.46 -11.46 -9.05
N LEU A 87 11.74 -11.87 -8.02
CA LEU A 87 11.23 -13.23 -7.83
C LEU A 87 9.74 -13.37 -8.21
N GLY A 88 9.12 -12.27 -8.65
CA GLY A 88 7.70 -12.23 -8.98
C GLY A 88 6.78 -12.17 -7.77
N ASN A 89 7.23 -11.63 -6.64
CA ASN A 89 6.37 -11.38 -5.49
C ASN A 89 5.87 -9.93 -5.50
N ILE A 90 4.64 -9.73 -5.08
CA ILE A 90 4.04 -8.40 -4.95
C ILE A 90 4.66 -7.68 -3.75
N LEU A 91 5.06 -6.44 -3.95
CA LEU A 91 5.43 -5.48 -2.92
C LEU A 91 4.27 -4.52 -2.72
N TRP A 92 3.54 -4.68 -1.63
CA TRP A 92 2.35 -3.86 -1.35
C TRP A 92 2.70 -2.41 -1.00
N GLY A 93 1.74 -1.49 -1.12
CA GLY A 93 1.95 -0.06 -0.97
C GLY A 93 2.61 0.35 0.35
N ASP A 94 2.29 -0.30 1.47
CA ASP A 94 2.91 -0.06 2.77
C ASP A 94 4.37 -0.56 2.83
N GLN A 95 4.70 -1.65 2.15
CA GLN A 95 6.08 -2.14 2.00
C GLN A 95 6.90 -1.21 1.10
N LEU A 96 6.33 -0.76 -0.01
CA LEU A 96 6.93 0.25 -0.87
C LEU A 96 7.22 1.54 -0.09
N LEU A 97 6.23 2.01 0.66
CA LEU A 97 6.38 3.19 1.51
C LEU A 97 7.52 3.02 2.54
N ALA A 98 7.67 1.83 3.12
CA ALA A 98 8.75 1.54 4.07
C ALA A 98 10.14 1.66 3.42
N ILE A 99 10.30 1.17 2.17
CA ILE A 99 11.55 1.30 1.40
C ILE A 99 11.83 2.76 1.07
N LEU A 100 10.83 3.50 0.58
CA LEU A 100 10.97 4.91 0.24
C LEU A 100 11.19 5.79 1.48
N ALA A 101 10.62 5.41 2.63
CA ALA A 101 10.84 6.10 3.90
C ALA A 101 12.30 5.98 4.37
N GLU A 102 12.95 4.83 4.19
CA GLU A 102 14.37 4.66 4.49
C GLU A 102 15.23 5.64 3.69
N ASP A 103 14.93 5.81 2.41
CA ASP A 103 15.60 6.75 1.52
C ASP A 103 15.43 8.20 2.01
N VAL A 104 14.18 8.63 2.21
CA VAL A 104 13.88 9.99 2.67
C VAL A 104 14.48 10.28 4.04
N LEU A 105 14.41 9.34 4.98
CA LEU A 105 14.94 9.51 6.32
C LEU A 105 16.48 9.55 6.38
N SER A 106 17.15 8.94 5.40
CA SER A 106 18.61 9.04 5.27
C SER A 106 19.07 10.48 4.97
N GLU A 107 18.25 11.24 4.24
CA GLU A 107 18.51 12.65 3.89
C GLU A 107 17.85 13.63 4.86
N GLN A 108 16.72 13.25 5.47
CA GLN A 108 15.94 14.08 6.39
C GLN A 108 15.68 13.34 7.73
N PRO A 109 16.70 13.14 8.57
CA PRO A 109 16.55 12.47 9.86
C PRO A 109 15.48 13.14 10.73
N GLY A 110 14.63 12.32 11.36
CA GLY A 110 13.56 12.81 12.24
C GLY A 110 12.32 13.33 11.52
N ALA A 111 12.25 13.21 10.18
CA ALA A 111 11.06 13.63 9.42
C ALA A 111 9.83 12.79 9.78
N THR A 112 8.65 13.40 9.62
CA THR A 112 7.36 12.72 9.77
C THR A 112 7.03 11.99 8.47
N ILE A 113 6.74 10.68 8.56
CA ILE A 113 6.25 9.88 7.43
C ILE A 113 4.83 9.44 7.75
N ILE A 114 3.91 9.65 6.82
CA ILE A 114 2.49 9.34 7.00
C ILE A 114 2.12 8.04 6.30
N GLY A 115 1.50 7.10 7.04
CA GLY A 115 0.83 5.93 6.49
C GLY A 115 -0.66 5.96 6.78
N ASP A 116 -1.48 5.35 5.93
CA ASP A 116 -2.91 5.25 6.20
C ASP A 116 -3.20 4.21 7.30
N VAL A 117 -4.40 4.26 7.87
CA VAL A 117 -4.83 3.38 8.97
C VAL A 117 -4.82 1.89 8.61
N LYS A 118 -4.85 1.54 7.31
CA LYS A 118 -4.80 0.18 6.79
C LYS A 118 -3.38 -0.40 6.71
N ALA A 119 -2.37 0.47 6.77
CA ALA A 119 -0.97 0.07 6.62
C ALA A 119 -0.51 -0.87 7.74
N SER A 120 0.43 -1.74 7.41
CA SER A 120 1.07 -2.66 8.34
C SER A 120 1.69 -1.93 9.54
N GLN A 121 1.61 -2.54 10.71
CA GLN A 121 2.35 -2.07 11.89
C GLN A 121 3.86 -2.05 11.62
N GLY A 122 4.33 -3.02 10.82
CA GLY A 122 5.73 -3.09 10.41
C GLY A 122 6.24 -1.83 9.69
N LEU A 123 5.39 -1.09 8.97
CA LEU A 123 5.73 0.20 8.39
C LEU A 123 6.06 1.23 9.49
N PHE A 124 5.16 1.41 10.45
CA PHE A 124 5.32 2.40 11.52
C PHE A 124 6.52 2.07 12.41
N ASP A 125 6.72 0.79 12.74
CA ASP A 125 7.85 0.31 13.51
C ASP A 125 9.18 0.54 12.75
N ARG A 126 9.20 0.30 11.43
CA ARG A 126 10.38 0.57 10.59
C ARG A 126 10.73 2.04 10.54
N ILE A 127 9.74 2.93 10.35
CA ILE A 127 9.96 4.38 10.38
C ILE A 127 10.55 4.83 11.72
N ALA A 128 10.00 4.34 12.83
CA ALA A 128 10.51 4.65 14.17
C ALA A 128 11.95 4.14 14.37
N ALA A 129 12.24 2.90 13.95
CA ALA A 129 13.57 2.31 14.03
C ALA A 129 14.62 3.07 13.21
N LEU A 130 14.22 3.72 12.12
CA LEU A 130 15.06 4.60 11.30
C LEU A 130 15.19 6.02 11.87
N GLY A 131 14.62 6.29 13.06
CA GLY A 131 14.65 7.61 13.69
C GLY A 131 13.68 8.62 13.11
N GLY A 132 12.74 8.19 12.25
CA GLY A 132 11.64 9.02 11.76
C GLY A 132 10.49 9.11 12.75
N LYS A 133 9.50 9.93 12.44
CA LYS A 133 8.25 10.08 13.20
C LYS A 133 7.11 9.43 12.42
N PRO A 134 6.70 8.18 12.75
CA PRO A 134 5.57 7.56 12.11
C PRO A 134 4.27 8.29 12.48
N LEU A 135 3.43 8.57 11.50
CA LEU A 135 2.11 9.17 11.70
C LEU A 135 1.05 8.36 10.95
N MET A 136 0.18 7.70 11.70
CA MET A 136 -1.00 7.04 11.14
C MET A 136 -2.08 8.08 10.86
N TRP A 137 -2.70 8.03 9.66
CA TRP A 137 -3.76 8.97 9.29
C TRP A 137 -4.93 8.28 8.58
N LYS A 138 -5.98 9.06 8.33
CA LYS A 138 -7.17 8.61 7.61
C LYS A 138 -6.84 8.22 6.18
N THR A 139 -7.48 7.16 5.68
CA THR A 139 -7.43 6.78 4.27
C THR A 139 -8.14 7.83 3.40
N GLY A 140 -7.52 8.17 2.30
CA GLY A 140 -8.06 9.09 1.29
C GLY A 140 -7.03 10.14 0.88
N HIS A 141 -6.69 10.14 -0.41
CA HIS A 141 -5.60 10.95 -0.98
C HIS A 141 -5.70 12.44 -0.60
N SER A 142 -6.91 13.02 -0.62
CA SER A 142 -7.11 14.42 -0.23
C SER A 142 -6.85 14.68 1.25
N LEU A 143 -7.22 13.73 2.13
CA LEU A 143 -7.00 13.84 3.58
C LEU A 143 -5.51 13.73 3.91
N ILE A 144 -4.79 12.84 3.23
CA ILE A 144 -3.35 12.67 3.38
C ILE A 144 -2.60 13.90 2.89
N LYS A 145 -2.93 14.43 1.69
CA LYS A 145 -2.31 15.66 1.16
C LYS A 145 -2.47 16.85 2.10
N ASN A 146 -3.65 17.01 2.71
CA ASN A 146 -3.87 18.06 3.69
C ASN A 146 -3.02 17.85 4.95
N LYS A 147 -2.94 16.62 5.44
CA LYS A 147 -2.12 16.29 6.63
C LYS A 147 -0.64 16.46 6.36
N MET A 148 -0.15 16.08 5.19
CA MET A 148 1.24 16.33 4.79
C MET A 148 1.61 17.81 4.89
N LYS A 149 0.76 18.70 4.38
CA LYS A 149 0.97 20.15 4.48
C LYS A 149 0.95 20.64 5.93
N GLU A 150 0.02 20.14 6.75
CA GLU A 150 -0.13 20.53 8.16
C GLU A 150 1.14 20.21 8.97
N VAL A 151 1.71 19.03 8.78
CA VAL A 151 2.86 18.54 9.56
C VAL A 151 4.18 18.64 8.81
N ASN A 152 4.19 19.22 7.61
CA ASN A 152 5.35 19.32 6.72
C ASN A 152 6.03 17.94 6.49
N ALA A 153 5.22 16.91 6.21
CA ALA A 153 5.75 15.58 5.93
C ALA A 153 6.34 15.50 4.51
N PRO A 154 7.57 15.01 4.34
CA PRO A 154 8.20 14.87 3.03
C PRO A 154 7.66 13.68 2.21
N LEU A 155 7.07 12.69 2.89
CA LEU A 155 6.60 11.45 2.28
C LEU A 155 5.34 10.95 3.00
N ALA A 156 4.39 10.46 2.22
CA ALA A 156 3.23 9.73 2.70
C ALA A 156 2.86 8.62 1.74
N GLY A 157 2.05 7.67 2.18
CA GLY A 157 1.51 6.64 1.30
C GLY A 157 0.31 5.92 1.88
N GLU A 158 -0.41 5.26 0.99
CA GLU A 158 -1.55 4.40 1.31
C GLU A 158 -1.28 2.96 0.90
N MET A 159 -1.91 2.02 1.57
CA MET A 159 -1.84 0.61 1.20
C MET A 159 -2.36 0.36 -0.24
N SER A 160 -3.22 1.23 -0.75
CA SER A 160 -3.74 1.19 -2.12
C SER A 160 -2.71 1.51 -3.21
N GLY A 161 -1.51 1.97 -2.85
CA GLY A 161 -0.47 2.33 -3.80
C GLY A 161 -0.37 3.81 -4.15
N HIS A 162 -1.20 4.69 -3.56
CA HIS A 162 -0.95 6.13 -3.66
C HIS A 162 0.31 6.47 -2.84
N ILE A 163 1.29 7.07 -3.47
CA ILE A 163 2.53 7.55 -2.83
C ILE A 163 2.69 9.03 -3.10
N PHE A 164 2.95 9.78 -2.05
CA PHE A 164 2.97 11.25 -2.08
C PHE A 164 4.35 11.73 -1.66
N PHE A 165 5.04 12.42 -2.53
CA PHE A 165 6.32 13.05 -2.23
C PHE A 165 6.18 14.57 -2.14
N ASN A 166 6.54 15.16 -1.00
CA ASN A 166 6.79 16.59 -0.84
C ASN A 166 8.31 16.86 -0.72
N ASP A 167 9.10 15.80 -0.79
CA ASP A 167 10.55 15.82 -0.90
C ASP A 167 10.92 15.92 -2.39
N ARG A 168 11.42 17.05 -2.81
CA ARG A 168 11.81 17.34 -4.21
C ARG A 168 10.67 17.15 -5.23
N TYR A 169 9.41 17.24 -4.75
CA TYR A 169 8.19 17.14 -5.55
C TYR A 169 7.07 17.98 -4.95
N TYR A 170 5.87 17.93 -5.51
CA TYR A 170 4.77 18.86 -5.25
C TYR A 170 3.80 18.42 -4.15
N GLY A 171 3.96 17.26 -3.55
CA GLY A 171 3.13 16.77 -2.45
C GLY A 171 1.78 16.18 -2.88
N PHE A 172 1.66 15.71 -4.12
CA PHE A 172 0.52 14.94 -4.57
C PHE A 172 0.91 13.49 -4.94
N ASP A 173 -0.07 12.64 -5.11
CA ASP A 173 0.05 11.26 -5.54
C ASP A 173 0.47 11.21 -7.02
N ASP A 174 1.59 10.55 -7.29
CA ASP A 174 2.12 10.37 -8.63
C ASP A 174 2.88 9.03 -8.68
N ALA A 175 2.24 8.05 -9.29
CA ALA A 175 2.79 6.70 -9.38
C ALA A 175 4.04 6.65 -10.25
N ILE A 176 4.13 7.47 -11.30
CA ILE A 176 5.29 7.53 -12.20
C ILE A 176 6.49 8.11 -11.45
N TYR A 177 6.29 9.19 -10.69
CA TYR A 177 7.34 9.75 -9.86
C TYR A 177 7.80 8.76 -8.77
N ALA A 178 6.85 8.07 -8.12
CA ALA A 178 7.17 7.03 -7.13
C ALA A 178 7.98 5.88 -7.75
N ALA A 179 7.67 5.47 -8.98
CA ALA A 179 8.43 4.48 -9.73
C ALA A 179 9.89 4.91 -9.92
N ILE A 180 10.13 6.14 -10.37
CA ILE A 180 11.48 6.68 -10.56
C ILE A 180 12.25 6.76 -9.25
N ARG A 181 11.60 7.13 -8.14
CA ARG A 181 12.22 7.14 -6.81
C ARG A 181 12.62 5.73 -6.36
N LEU A 182 11.77 4.71 -6.62
CA LEU A 182 12.10 3.31 -6.31
C LEU A 182 13.28 2.82 -7.16
N ILE A 183 13.28 3.09 -8.46
CA ILE A 183 14.37 2.75 -9.38
C ILE A 183 15.70 3.35 -8.88
N ASP A 184 15.69 4.61 -8.47
CA ASP A 184 16.88 5.28 -7.91
C ASP A 184 17.36 4.59 -6.62
N VAL A 185 16.44 4.22 -5.72
CA VAL A 185 16.78 3.48 -4.49
C VAL A 185 17.43 2.12 -4.80
N VAL A 186 16.82 1.33 -5.70
CA VAL A 186 17.34 0.01 -6.09
C VAL A 186 18.73 0.15 -6.72
N ASN A 187 18.91 1.11 -7.63
CA ASN A 187 20.19 1.40 -8.28
C ASN A 187 21.26 1.79 -7.27
N ARG A 188 20.99 2.72 -6.35
CA ARG A 188 21.96 3.18 -5.35
C ARG A 188 22.35 2.09 -4.35
N GLN A 189 21.39 1.24 -3.98
CA GLN A 189 21.67 0.12 -3.08
C GLN A 189 22.43 -1.02 -3.77
N GLY A 190 22.33 -1.16 -5.10
CA GLY A 190 22.96 -2.25 -5.86
C GLY A 190 22.52 -3.64 -5.41
N ARG A 191 21.32 -3.76 -4.85
CA ARG A 191 20.73 -4.99 -4.32
C ARG A 191 19.44 -5.32 -5.08
N LYS A 192 19.16 -6.62 -5.20
CA LYS A 192 17.88 -7.09 -5.74
C LYS A 192 16.71 -6.61 -4.88
N LEU A 193 15.59 -6.26 -5.51
CA LEU A 193 14.41 -5.76 -4.81
C LEU A 193 13.85 -6.80 -3.82
N SER A 194 13.89 -8.09 -4.16
CA SER A 194 13.53 -9.19 -3.26
C SER A 194 14.38 -9.21 -1.96
N SER A 195 15.68 -8.90 -2.08
CA SER A 195 16.58 -8.79 -0.92
C SER A 195 16.29 -7.56 -0.07
N ILE A 196 15.90 -6.44 -0.68
CA ILE A 196 15.48 -5.23 0.05
C ILE A 196 14.18 -5.52 0.79
N ARG A 197 13.19 -6.13 0.11
CA ARG A 197 11.90 -6.52 0.68
C ARG A 197 12.06 -7.50 1.85
N SER A 198 12.95 -8.48 1.75
CA SER A 198 13.18 -9.47 2.82
C SER A 198 13.78 -8.89 4.09
N ALA A 199 14.33 -7.68 4.04
CA ALA A 199 14.82 -6.95 5.22
C ALA A 199 13.72 -6.16 5.96
N LEU A 200 12.50 -6.08 5.40
CA LEU A 200 11.36 -5.47 6.08
C LEU A 200 10.83 -6.41 7.17
N PRO A 201 10.13 -5.86 8.19
CA PRO A 201 9.49 -6.68 9.21
C PRO A 201 8.56 -7.75 8.59
N SER A 202 8.72 -9.00 9.02
CA SER A 202 7.88 -10.10 8.56
C SER A 202 6.56 -10.09 9.33
N VAL A 203 5.46 -9.96 8.62
CA VAL A 203 4.09 -10.02 9.16
C VAL A 203 3.22 -10.94 8.32
N ILE A 204 2.17 -11.47 8.93
CA ILE A 204 1.15 -12.28 8.27
C ILE A 204 -0.16 -11.49 8.36
N ASN A 205 -0.81 -11.27 7.23
CA ASN A 205 -2.03 -10.49 7.19
C ASN A 205 -3.13 -11.15 6.35
N THR A 206 -4.36 -10.71 6.55
CA THR A 206 -5.44 -11.00 5.62
C THR A 206 -5.35 -10.06 4.42
N PRO A 207 -5.91 -10.44 3.26
CA PRO A 207 -6.30 -9.45 2.26
C PRO A 207 -7.23 -8.39 2.85
N GLU A 208 -7.51 -7.32 2.12
CA GLU A 208 -8.58 -6.39 2.46
C GLU A 208 -9.94 -7.10 2.35
N LEU A 209 -10.65 -7.20 3.48
CA LEU A 209 -11.96 -7.84 3.55
C LEU A 209 -13.03 -6.81 3.23
N ARG A 210 -13.85 -7.10 2.23
CA ARG A 210 -14.92 -6.23 1.74
C ARG A 210 -16.27 -6.81 2.13
N LEU A 211 -16.93 -6.21 3.09
CA LEU A 211 -18.18 -6.68 3.69
C LEU A 211 -19.33 -5.81 3.21
N PRO A 212 -20.21 -6.29 2.33
CA PRO A 212 -21.40 -5.54 1.92
C PRO A 212 -22.28 -5.21 3.11
N CYS A 213 -22.77 -3.98 3.17
CA CYS A 213 -23.66 -3.51 4.23
C CYS A 213 -24.98 -2.95 3.70
N GLU A 214 -25.50 -3.58 2.64
CA GLU A 214 -26.73 -3.17 1.97
C GLU A 214 -27.89 -2.92 2.93
N GLY A 215 -28.52 -1.76 2.79
CA GLY A 215 -29.65 -1.35 3.64
C GLY A 215 -29.29 -0.95 5.07
N LYS A 216 -28.01 -0.98 5.46
CA LYS A 216 -27.52 -0.58 6.79
C LYS A 216 -26.67 0.66 6.70
N ASN A 217 -26.75 1.53 7.70
CA ASN A 217 -25.87 2.69 7.79
C ASN A 217 -24.48 2.26 8.28
N LYS A 218 -23.51 2.20 7.36
CA LYS A 218 -22.13 1.80 7.66
C LYS A 218 -21.46 2.64 8.75
N PHE A 219 -21.78 3.93 8.86
CA PHE A 219 -21.21 4.80 9.89
C PHE A 219 -21.78 4.49 11.27
N SER A 220 -23.10 4.25 11.38
CA SER A 220 -23.70 3.85 12.65
C SER A 220 -23.20 2.47 13.13
N MET A 221 -22.84 1.59 12.21
CA MET A 221 -22.20 0.31 12.54
C MET A 221 -20.82 0.52 13.17
N ILE A 222 -20.02 1.44 12.65
CA ILE A 222 -18.70 1.78 13.23
C ILE A 222 -18.88 2.38 14.64
N GLU A 223 -19.85 3.27 14.85
CA GLU A 223 -20.12 3.80 16.20
C GLU A 223 -20.54 2.71 17.17
N HIS A 224 -21.35 1.73 16.73
CA HIS A 224 -21.69 0.57 17.56
C HIS A 224 -20.45 -0.29 17.89
N VAL A 225 -19.52 -0.47 16.95
CA VAL A 225 -18.21 -1.12 17.23
C VAL A 225 -17.46 -0.38 18.34
N LYS A 226 -17.38 0.96 18.27
CA LYS A 226 -16.73 1.77 19.32
C LYS A 226 -17.37 1.56 20.70
N GLU A 227 -18.69 1.44 20.76
CA GLU A 227 -19.41 1.15 22.02
C GLU A 227 -19.04 -0.23 22.58
N ILE A 228 -19.01 -1.27 21.74
CA ILE A 228 -18.60 -2.62 22.11
C ILE A 228 -17.18 -2.61 22.71
N LEU A 229 -16.27 -1.84 22.10
CA LEU A 229 -14.87 -1.81 22.47
C LEU A 229 -14.58 -1.07 23.80
N ARG A 230 -15.53 -0.33 24.36
CA ARG A 230 -15.37 0.31 25.70
C ARG A 230 -15.10 -0.72 26.81
N GLU A 231 -15.53 -1.96 26.62
CA GLU A 231 -15.33 -3.04 27.58
C GLU A 231 -14.01 -3.79 27.40
N TYR A 232 -13.30 -3.54 26.28
CA TYR A 232 -12.04 -4.22 25.97
C TYR A 232 -10.91 -3.64 26.82
N LYS A 233 -10.11 -4.55 27.40
CA LYS A 233 -8.94 -4.22 28.20
C LYS A 233 -7.69 -4.73 27.50
N ASP A 234 -6.55 -4.13 27.86
CA ASP A 234 -5.24 -4.54 27.33
C ASP A 234 -5.08 -4.42 25.80
N VAL A 235 -5.83 -3.48 25.19
CA VAL A 235 -5.75 -3.13 23.77
C VAL A 235 -5.57 -1.62 23.59
N GLU A 236 -4.90 -1.24 22.53
CA GLU A 236 -4.82 0.14 22.06
C GLU A 236 -5.85 0.34 20.96
N ILE A 237 -6.67 1.38 21.07
CA ILE A 237 -7.72 1.68 20.11
C ILE A 237 -7.39 2.99 19.39
N CYS A 238 -7.26 2.94 18.07
CA CYS A 238 -7.17 4.10 17.20
C CYS A 238 -8.49 4.24 16.43
N ASP A 239 -9.22 5.33 16.65
CA ASP A 239 -10.51 5.61 16.03
C ASP A 239 -10.49 6.75 15.00
N ILE A 240 -9.32 7.01 14.46
CA ILE A 240 -9.08 8.12 13.52
C ILE A 240 -9.84 7.94 12.20
N ASP A 241 -10.01 6.68 11.72
CA ASP A 241 -10.77 6.33 10.52
C ASP A 241 -11.33 4.91 10.69
N GLY A 242 -12.55 4.79 11.15
CA GLY A 242 -13.10 3.54 11.64
C GLY A 242 -12.56 3.20 13.02
N VAL A 243 -12.16 1.95 13.24
CA VAL A 243 -11.57 1.48 14.49
C VAL A 243 -10.48 0.47 14.20
N ARG A 244 -9.26 0.78 14.61
CA ARG A 244 -8.13 -0.15 14.61
C ARG A 244 -7.81 -0.53 16.05
N VAL A 245 -7.83 -1.82 16.34
CA VAL A 245 -7.56 -2.38 17.67
C VAL A 245 -6.25 -3.13 17.62
N SER A 246 -5.28 -2.67 18.39
CA SER A 246 -3.95 -3.26 18.48
C SER A 246 -3.71 -3.93 19.83
N SER A 247 -3.05 -5.06 19.81
CA SER A 247 -2.63 -5.84 20.97
C SER A 247 -1.21 -6.37 20.79
N LYS A 248 -0.67 -7.07 21.78
CA LYS A 248 0.64 -7.76 21.65
C LYS A 248 0.64 -8.87 20.60
N GLN A 249 -0.52 -9.40 20.21
CA GLN A 249 -0.63 -10.48 19.24
C GLN A 249 -0.71 -9.99 17.80
N GLY A 250 -1.19 -8.77 17.59
CA GLY A 250 -1.42 -8.16 16.29
C GLY A 250 -2.52 -7.13 16.37
N TRP A 251 -3.07 -6.77 15.22
CA TRP A 251 -4.15 -5.80 15.14
C TRP A 251 -5.23 -6.21 14.13
N TRP A 252 -6.42 -5.67 14.33
CA TRP A 252 -7.48 -5.71 13.34
C TRP A 252 -8.09 -4.31 13.15
N LEU A 253 -8.61 -4.08 11.97
CA LEU A 253 -9.28 -2.85 11.55
C LEU A 253 -10.68 -3.14 11.05
N ILE A 254 -11.61 -2.25 11.38
CA ILE A 254 -12.91 -2.12 10.75
C ILE A 254 -13.13 -0.64 10.41
N ARG A 255 -13.51 -0.34 9.16
CA ARG A 255 -13.83 1.03 8.73
C ARG A 255 -14.93 1.06 7.67
N ALA A 256 -15.69 2.16 7.64
CA ALA A 256 -16.63 2.41 6.55
C ALA A 256 -15.87 2.87 5.29
N SER A 257 -16.17 2.29 4.13
CA SER A 257 -15.62 2.79 2.86
C SER A 257 -16.17 4.18 2.56
N ASN A 258 -15.31 5.07 2.04
CA ASN A 258 -15.72 6.42 1.64
C ASN A 258 -16.48 6.42 0.30
N THR A 259 -16.23 5.44 -0.57
CA THR A 259 -16.70 5.42 -1.96
C THR A 259 -17.70 4.32 -2.28
N GLN A 260 -17.81 3.30 -1.43
CA GLN A 260 -18.66 2.11 -1.65
C GLN A 260 -19.52 1.81 -0.43
N GLU A 261 -20.64 1.12 -0.64
CA GLU A 261 -21.55 0.66 0.45
C GLU A 261 -21.04 -0.63 1.10
N ILE A 262 -19.81 -0.55 1.63
CA ILE A 262 -19.12 -1.67 2.29
C ILE A 262 -18.44 -1.22 3.59
N ILE A 263 -18.29 -2.18 4.47
CA ILE A 263 -17.32 -2.13 5.57
C ILE A 263 -16.04 -2.82 5.08
N VAL A 264 -14.91 -2.17 5.32
CA VAL A 264 -13.58 -2.72 5.06
C VAL A 264 -13.01 -3.22 6.38
N ALA A 265 -12.45 -4.43 6.38
CA ALA A 265 -11.72 -4.96 7.51
C ALA A 265 -10.40 -5.58 7.09
N ARG A 266 -9.43 -5.64 8.01
CA ARG A 266 -8.11 -6.26 7.83
C ARG A 266 -7.59 -6.75 9.17
N CYS A 267 -6.82 -7.85 9.15
CA CYS A 267 -6.08 -8.36 10.30
C CYS A 267 -4.60 -8.52 9.94
N GLU A 268 -3.74 -8.31 10.93
CA GLU A 268 -2.31 -8.56 10.81
C GLU A 268 -1.74 -9.05 12.15
N ALA A 269 -0.78 -9.98 12.08
CA ALA A 269 -0.08 -10.51 13.24
C ALA A 269 1.35 -10.97 12.86
N THR A 270 2.16 -11.30 13.88
CA THR A 270 3.54 -11.77 13.70
C THR A 270 3.66 -13.29 13.57
N SER A 271 2.58 -14.05 13.82
CA SER A 271 2.51 -15.49 13.64
C SER A 271 1.13 -15.93 13.17
N THR A 272 1.03 -17.10 12.58
CA THR A 272 -0.26 -17.70 12.16
C THR A 272 -1.20 -17.88 13.35
N GLU A 273 -0.69 -18.35 14.51
CA GLU A 273 -1.48 -18.50 15.71
C GLU A 273 -2.08 -17.15 16.17
N TYR A 274 -1.27 -16.11 16.22
CA TYR A 274 -1.73 -14.79 16.59
C TYR A 274 -2.71 -14.21 15.57
N LEU A 275 -2.51 -14.47 14.28
CA LEU A 275 -3.46 -14.06 13.26
C LEU A 275 -4.84 -14.71 13.47
N GLU A 276 -4.90 -16.00 13.79
CA GLU A 276 -6.16 -16.66 14.08
C GLU A 276 -6.85 -16.08 15.33
N ASN A 277 -6.09 -15.71 16.37
CA ASN A 277 -6.66 -15.04 17.55
C ASN A 277 -7.23 -13.66 17.20
N VAL A 278 -6.51 -12.87 16.41
CA VAL A 278 -6.97 -11.55 15.95
C VAL A 278 -8.21 -11.66 15.05
N LYS A 279 -8.24 -12.65 14.14
CA LYS A 279 -9.40 -12.97 13.31
C LYS A 279 -10.63 -13.38 14.16
N ALA A 280 -10.42 -14.15 15.23
CA ALA A 280 -11.49 -14.54 16.13
C ALA A 280 -12.11 -13.31 16.85
N GLN A 281 -11.28 -12.37 17.32
CA GLN A 281 -11.76 -11.11 17.90
C GLN A 281 -12.57 -10.30 16.91
N LEU A 282 -12.08 -10.13 15.68
CA LEU A 282 -12.81 -9.44 14.60
C LEU A 282 -14.17 -10.13 14.34
N LYS A 283 -14.17 -11.47 14.27
CA LYS A 283 -15.39 -12.26 14.05
C LYS A 283 -16.45 -12.01 15.12
N GLU A 284 -16.06 -11.97 16.39
CA GLU A 284 -16.98 -11.66 17.50
C GLU A 284 -17.61 -10.26 17.34
N VAL A 285 -16.80 -9.28 16.97
CA VAL A 285 -17.30 -7.91 16.76
C VAL A 285 -18.25 -7.86 15.56
N LEU A 286 -17.90 -8.51 14.43
CA LEU A 286 -18.76 -8.59 13.25
C LEU A 286 -20.11 -9.26 13.56
N GLN A 287 -20.13 -10.31 14.39
CA GLN A 287 -21.36 -10.96 14.80
C GLN A 287 -22.25 -10.02 15.63
N LYS A 288 -21.67 -9.25 16.56
CA LYS A 288 -22.41 -8.27 17.39
C LYS A 288 -23.06 -7.17 16.54
N ILE A 289 -22.44 -6.75 15.45
CA ILE A 289 -23.00 -5.78 14.52
C ILE A 289 -23.77 -6.42 13.34
N GLN A 290 -24.02 -7.73 13.40
CA GLN A 290 -24.80 -8.51 12.43
C GLN A 290 -24.24 -8.42 10.99
N LEU A 291 -22.93 -8.44 10.85
CA LEU A 291 -22.26 -8.64 9.56
C LEU A 291 -21.74 -10.07 9.43
N PRO A 292 -21.83 -10.65 8.22
CA PRO A 292 -21.25 -11.96 7.97
C PRO A 292 -19.73 -11.88 8.06
N TYR A 293 -19.11 -12.89 8.68
CA TYR A 293 -17.66 -13.05 8.62
C TYR A 293 -17.28 -13.77 7.32
N PRO A 294 -16.38 -13.24 6.51
CA PRO A 294 -15.95 -13.90 5.28
C PRO A 294 -15.20 -15.19 5.62
N GLN A 295 -15.38 -16.22 4.81
CA GLN A 295 -14.55 -17.42 4.86
C GLN A 295 -13.24 -17.13 4.10
N PHE A 296 -12.09 -17.47 4.72
CA PHE A 296 -10.75 -17.35 4.15
C PHE A 296 -10.23 -18.72 3.75
#